data_870a66b5a49c6a3d93016df166df330b
#
_entry.id   870a66b5a49c6a3d93016df166df330b
#
_cell.length_a   1.000
_cell.length_b   1.000
_cell.length_c   1.000
_cell.angle_alpha   90.00
_cell.angle_beta   90.00
_cell.angle_gamma   90.00
#
_symmetry.space_group_name_H-M   'P 1'
#
loop_
_entity.id
_entity.type
_entity.pdbx_description
1 polymer ?
#
loop_
_entity_poly.entity_id
_entity_poly.type
_entity_poly.pdbx_seq_one_letter_code
_entity_poly.pdbx_strand_id
1 'polypeptide(L)'
;MCAQSAEDYFEKIESLAEDGNAAAQCGLGTMYINGTFVDKDEDKAMEWFLRASGQGSAEAASKLGIAYYCGIGTEIDYGEAFRWFSLASDRGHGPSDIYLAWMYANGQGTQRNAAGSMFHLFRALEAADSGDVSTQTHLGHIYMMENDVFGRDVEKASCYLTLAALQEDPDAQYSLGTLYADGSWERHSIHKARMWLGRAVSNGCKEAEHALATLGHGTPATPRL
;
A
#
# COMPACT_ATOMS: atom_id res chain seq x y z
N MET A 1 13.58 -15.30 -23.84
CA MET A 1 12.71 -16.14 -22.98
C MET A 1 11.85 -15.31 -21.99
N CYS A 2 12.28 -14.13 -21.52
CA CYS A 2 11.46 -13.34 -20.54
C CYS A 2 10.27 -12.56 -21.13
N ALA A 3 10.29 -12.11 -22.40
CA ALA A 3 9.20 -11.35 -22.99
C ALA A 3 7.97 -12.23 -23.26
N GLN A 4 8.16 -13.41 -23.83
CA GLN A 4 7.08 -14.35 -24.11
C GLN A 4 6.31 -14.77 -22.86
N SER A 5 7.01 -14.98 -21.74
CA SER A 5 6.37 -15.36 -20.46
C SER A 5 5.57 -14.20 -19.82
N ALA A 6 5.90 -12.95 -20.14
CA ALA A 6 5.20 -11.77 -19.64
C ALA A 6 3.91 -11.51 -20.42
N GLU A 7 3.96 -11.66 -21.76
CA GLU A 7 2.77 -11.61 -22.63
C GLU A 7 1.80 -12.73 -22.30
N ASP A 8 2.28 -14.00 -22.16
CA ASP A 8 1.45 -15.13 -21.79
C ASP A 8 0.78 -14.93 -20.41
N TYR A 9 1.47 -14.27 -19.45
CA TYR A 9 0.92 -13.97 -18.14
C TYR A 9 -0.21 -12.93 -18.22
N PHE A 10 0.03 -11.83 -18.98
CA PHE A 10 -0.98 -10.80 -19.19
C PHE A 10 -2.24 -11.36 -19.88
N GLU A 11 -2.08 -12.09 -21.00
CA GLU A 11 -3.20 -12.72 -21.71
C GLU A 11 -4.03 -13.64 -20.81
N LYS A 12 -3.37 -14.39 -19.92
CA LYS A 12 -4.04 -15.24 -18.96
C LYS A 12 -4.86 -14.44 -17.95
N ILE A 13 -4.32 -13.35 -17.41
CA ILE A 13 -5.05 -12.50 -16.45
C ILE A 13 -6.22 -11.81 -17.17
N GLU A 14 -6.02 -11.32 -18.38
CA GLU A 14 -7.06 -10.70 -19.21
C GLU A 14 -8.22 -11.67 -19.46
N SER A 15 -7.92 -12.89 -19.92
CA SER A 15 -8.94 -13.93 -20.11
C SER A 15 -9.73 -14.23 -18.84
N LEU A 16 -9.06 -14.39 -17.70
CA LEU A 16 -9.74 -14.63 -16.42
C LEU A 16 -10.60 -13.43 -15.99
N ALA A 17 -10.17 -12.20 -16.27
CA ALA A 17 -10.93 -10.99 -15.96
C ALA A 17 -12.18 -10.87 -16.84
N GLU A 18 -12.08 -11.21 -18.13
CA GLU A 18 -13.19 -11.25 -19.07
C GLU A 18 -14.20 -12.34 -18.69
N ASP A 19 -13.74 -13.49 -18.20
CA ASP A 19 -14.57 -14.59 -17.67
C ASP A 19 -15.25 -14.22 -16.33
N GLY A 20 -15.01 -13.03 -15.81
CA GLY A 20 -15.69 -12.51 -14.64
C GLY A 20 -14.98 -12.78 -13.31
N ASN A 21 -13.71 -13.22 -13.30
CA ASN A 21 -12.99 -13.41 -12.05
C ASN A 21 -12.64 -12.04 -11.42
N ALA A 22 -13.24 -11.73 -10.27
CA ALA A 22 -13.10 -10.44 -9.61
C ALA A 22 -11.65 -10.13 -9.18
N ALA A 23 -10.87 -11.13 -8.77
CA ALA A 23 -9.46 -10.94 -8.41
C ALA A 23 -8.61 -10.63 -9.65
N ALA A 24 -8.85 -11.31 -10.76
CA ALA A 24 -8.19 -11.03 -12.03
C ALA A 24 -8.57 -9.62 -12.56
N GLN A 25 -9.84 -9.22 -12.43
CA GLN A 25 -10.29 -7.86 -12.80
C GLN A 25 -9.59 -6.80 -11.96
N CYS A 26 -9.46 -6.98 -10.64
CA CYS A 26 -8.72 -6.07 -9.78
C CYS A 26 -7.23 -6.02 -10.15
N GLY A 27 -6.62 -7.17 -10.42
CA GLY A 27 -5.24 -7.28 -10.87
C GLY A 27 -5.01 -6.58 -12.21
N LEU A 28 -5.90 -6.79 -13.19
CA LEU A 28 -5.83 -6.16 -14.52
C LEU A 28 -5.96 -4.63 -14.42
N GLY A 29 -6.89 -4.12 -13.60
CA GLY A 29 -6.99 -2.69 -13.30
C GLY A 29 -5.68 -2.13 -12.71
N THR A 30 -5.03 -2.86 -11.82
CA THR A 30 -3.74 -2.47 -11.25
C THR A 30 -2.63 -2.45 -12.32
N MET A 31 -2.64 -3.40 -13.26
CA MET A 31 -1.69 -3.41 -14.38
C MET A 31 -1.84 -2.18 -15.27
N TYR A 32 -3.07 -1.77 -15.56
CA TYR A 32 -3.33 -0.54 -16.32
C TYR A 32 -2.92 0.74 -15.58
N ILE A 33 -3.08 0.81 -14.25
CA ILE A 33 -2.58 1.94 -13.46
C ILE A 33 -1.06 2.06 -13.52
N ASN A 34 -0.37 0.91 -13.39
CA ASN A 34 1.08 0.88 -13.29
C ASN A 34 1.79 0.86 -14.65
N GLY A 35 1.07 0.59 -15.75
CA GLY A 35 1.69 0.32 -17.05
C GLY A 35 2.51 -0.98 -17.04
N THR A 36 2.08 -2.00 -16.26
CA THR A 36 2.79 -3.26 -16.13
C THR A 36 2.28 -4.25 -17.17
N PHE A 37 3.12 -4.64 -18.13
CA PHE A 37 2.82 -5.47 -19.29
C PHE A 37 1.91 -4.83 -20.34
N VAL A 38 1.32 -3.67 -20.06
CA VAL A 38 0.46 -2.89 -20.95
C VAL A 38 0.77 -1.42 -20.82
N ASP A 39 0.39 -0.63 -21.80
CA ASP A 39 0.44 0.83 -21.69
C ASP A 39 -0.52 1.30 -20.57
N LYS A 40 -0.07 2.32 -19.85
CA LYS A 40 -0.87 2.92 -18.77
C LYS A 40 -2.18 3.47 -19.33
N ASP A 41 -3.31 3.06 -18.74
CA ASP A 41 -4.65 3.48 -19.13
C ASP A 41 -5.53 3.54 -17.87
N GLU A 42 -5.67 4.75 -17.34
CA GLU A 42 -6.41 4.96 -16.09
C GLU A 42 -7.91 4.74 -16.26
N ASP A 43 -8.47 5.04 -17.44
CA ASP A 43 -9.90 4.83 -17.70
C ASP A 43 -10.24 3.34 -17.70
N LYS A 44 -9.44 2.52 -18.39
CA LYS A 44 -9.60 1.06 -18.34
C LYS A 44 -9.42 0.50 -16.93
N ALA A 45 -8.48 1.02 -16.17
CA ALA A 45 -8.29 0.59 -14.80
C ALA A 45 -9.56 0.84 -13.97
N MET A 46 -10.17 2.03 -14.11
CA MET A 46 -11.42 2.36 -13.43
C MET A 46 -12.56 1.40 -13.81
N GLU A 47 -12.70 1.09 -15.11
CA GLU A 47 -13.71 0.13 -15.57
C GLU A 47 -13.52 -1.25 -14.92
N TRP A 48 -12.30 -1.77 -14.86
CA TRP A 48 -12.01 -3.05 -14.26
C TRP A 48 -12.25 -3.06 -12.75
N PHE A 49 -11.86 -1.99 -12.03
CA PHE A 49 -12.15 -1.86 -10.61
C PHE A 49 -13.66 -1.80 -10.33
N LEU A 50 -14.44 -1.09 -11.17
CA LEU A 50 -15.90 -1.05 -11.05
C LEU A 50 -16.51 -2.45 -11.21
N ARG A 51 -16.09 -3.22 -12.23
CA ARG A 51 -16.55 -4.61 -12.44
C ARG A 51 -16.21 -5.49 -11.25
N ALA A 52 -14.97 -5.45 -10.76
CA ALA A 52 -14.53 -6.25 -9.62
C ALA A 52 -15.27 -5.86 -8.33
N SER A 53 -15.44 -4.56 -8.07
CA SER A 53 -16.19 -4.07 -6.90
C SER A 53 -17.67 -4.47 -6.98
N GLY A 54 -18.29 -4.43 -8.16
CA GLY A 54 -19.66 -4.92 -8.38
C GLY A 54 -19.86 -6.39 -7.99
N GLN A 55 -18.81 -7.20 -8.02
CA GLN A 55 -18.79 -8.60 -7.59
C GLN A 55 -18.39 -8.78 -6.12
N GLY A 56 -18.25 -7.71 -5.37
CA GLY A 56 -17.96 -7.78 -3.94
C GLY A 56 -16.48 -7.62 -3.57
N SER A 57 -15.57 -7.37 -4.52
CA SER A 57 -14.16 -7.14 -4.19
C SER A 57 -13.99 -5.89 -3.31
N ALA A 58 -13.56 -6.09 -2.07
CA ALA A 58 -13.24 -5.02 -1.13
C ALA A 58 -11.98 -4.25 -1.56
N GLU A 59 -10.99 -4.95 -2.09
CA GLU A 59 -9.78 -4.36 -2.62
C GLU A 59 -10.07 -3.43 -3.81
N ALA A 60 -10.90 -3.87 -4.77
CA ALA A 60 -11.27 -3.04 -5.90
C ALA A 60 -12.06 -1.79 -5.47
N ALA A 61 -12.94 -1.91 -4.48
CA ALA A 61 -13.63 -0.76 -3.89
C ALA A 61 -12.61 0.22 -3.27
N SER A 62 -11.60 -0.27 -2.56
CA SER A 62 -10.52 0.57 -2.02
C SER A 62 -9.72 1.26 -3.12
N LYS A 63 -9.39 0.56 -4.21
CA LYS A 63 -8.71 1.15 -5.38
C LYS A 63 -9.51 2.29 -6.02
N LEU A 64 -10.85 2.13 -6.13
CA LEU A 64 -11.74 3.22 -6.56
C LEU A 64 -11.71 4.39 -5.57
N GLY A 65 -11.72 4.12 -4.27
CA GLY A 65 -11.57 5.15 -3.24
C GLY A 65 -10.29 5.96 -3.41
N ILE A 66 -9.16 5.28 -3.65
CA ILE A 66 -7.86 5.93 -3.92
C ILE A 66 -7.92 6.74 -5.22
N ALA A 67 -8.52 6.19 -6.28
CA ALA A 67 -8.64 6.87 -7.57
C ALA A 67 -9.39 8.21 -7.46
N TYR A 68 -10.55 8.23 -6.80
CA TYR A 68 -11.28 9.47 -6.54
C TYR A 68 -10.57 10.39 -5.54
N TYR A 69 -9.85 9.84 -4.56
CA TYR A 69 -9.10 10.65 -3.59
C TYR A 69 -7.92 11.39 -4.22
N CYS A 70 -7.22 10.73 -5.16
CA CYS A 70 -6.01 11.24 -5.81
C CYS A 70 -6.27 11.86 -7.20
N GLY A 71 -7.44 11.65 -7.80
CA GLY A 71 -7.74 12.08 -9.17
C GLY A 71 -7.06 11.21 -10.23
N ILE A 72 -7.06 9.88 -10.06
CA ILE A 72 -6.48 8.91 -11.00
C ILE A 72 -7.58 8.42 -11.95
N GLY A 73 -7.50 8.77 -13.24
CA GLY A 73 -8.54 8.46 -14.22
C GLY A 73 -9.88 9.18 -13.97
N THR A 74 -9.89 10.17 -13.09
CA THR A 74 -11.07 10.97 -12.75
C THR A 74 -10.65 12.30 -12.11
N GLU A 75 -11.56 13.22 -11.91
CA GLU A 75 -11.33 14.37 -11.05
C GLU A 75 -11.34 13.96 -9.57
N ILE A 76 -10.62 14.73 -8.74
CA ILE A 76 -10.65 14.51 -7.28
C ILE A 76 -12.07 14.73 -6.77
N ASP A 77 -12.64 13.70 -6.15
CA ASP A 77 -13.93 13.74 -5.47
C ASP A 77 -13.85 13.02 -4.13
N TYR A 78 -13.67 13.79 -3.07
CA TYR A 78 -13.62 13.24 -1.71
C TYR A 78 -14.96 12.62 -1.26
N GLY A 79 -16.11 13.04 -1.81
CA GLY A 79 -17.41 12.44 -1.51
C GLY A 79 -17.51 11.02 -2.06
N GLU A 80 -17.13 10.82 -3.33
CA GLU A 80 -17.05 9.49 -3.94
C GLU A 80 -15.95 8.64 -3.27
N ALA A 81 -14.76 9.22 -3.00
CA ALA A 81 -13.70 8.51 -2.28
C ALA A 81 -14.21 7.97 -0.93
N PHE A 82 -14.91 8.80 -0.16
CA PHE A 82 -15.49 8.40 1.12
C PHE A 82 -16.49 7.24 0.98
N ARG A 83 -17.36 7.28 -0.05
CA ARG A 83 -18.33 6.20 -0.32
C ARG A 83 -17.62 4.89 -0.65
N TRP A 84 -16.60 4.93 -1.51
CA TRP A 84 -15.87 3.75 -1.92
C TRP A 84 -15.04 3.16 -0.78
N PHE A 85 -14.37 3.99 0.03
CA PHE A 85 -13.68 3.50 1.22
C PHE A 85 -14.64 2.94 2.26
N SER A 86 -15.82 3.55 2.45
CA SER A 86 -16.86 2.99 3.34
C SER A 86 -17.30 1.62 2.87
N LEU A 87 -17.57 1.46 1.57
CA LEU A 87 -17.94 0.17 0.99
C LEU A 87 -16.84 -0.89 1.17
N ALA A 88 -15.56 -0.52 0.99
CA ALA A 88 -14.44 -1.43 1.21
C ALA A 88 -14.30 -1.81 2.68
N SER A 89 -14.43 -0.86 3.60
CA SER A 89 -14.40 -1.07 5.05
C SER A 89 -15.54 -2.00 5.50
N ASP A 90 -16.77 -1.82 4.98
CA ASP A 90 -17.92 -2.68 5.28
C ASP A 90 -17.70 -4.12 4.80
N ARG A 91 -16.85 -4.31 3.78
CA ARG A 91 -16.43 -5.61 3.27
C ARG A 91 -15.16 -6.15 3.95
N GLY A 92 -14.71 -5.52 5.03
CA GLY A 92 -13.59 -5.97 5.84
C GLY A 92 -12.21 -5.58 5.34
N HIS A 93 -12.08 -4.55 4.47
CA HIS A 93 -10.80 -4.06 4.01
C HIS A 93 -10.17 -3.09 5.02
N GLY A 94 -9.33 -3.60 5.90
CA GLY A 94 -8.71 -2.84 6.99
C GLY A 94 -7.97 -1.56 6.57
N PRO A 95 -7.19 -1.53 5.47
CA PRO A 95 -6.56 -0.29 5.00
C PRO A 95 -7.55 0.84 4.72
N SER A 96 -8.77 0.54 4.27
CA SER A 96 -9.80 1.55 4.04
C SER A 96 -10.25 2.26 5.32
N ASP A 97 -10.17 1.58 6.46
CA ASP A 97 -10.46 2.20 7.76
C ASP A 97 -9.42 3.29 8.11
N ILE A 98 -8.17 3.15 7.68
CA ILE A 98 -7.14 4.19 7.85
C ILE A 98 -7.51 5.44 7.04
N TYR A 99 -7.93 5.27 5.78
CA TYR A 99 -8.38 6.39 4.95
C TYR A 99 -9.63 7.06 5.53
N LEU A 100 -10.61 6.29 6.01
CA LEU A 100 -11.81 6.83 6.65
C LEU A 100 -11.48 7.60 7.94
N ALA A 101 -10.58 7.08 8.77
CA ALA A 101 -10.11 7.78 9.95
C ALA A 101 -9.51 9.15 9.59
N TRP A 102 -8.69 9.19 8.54
CA TRP A 102 -8.12 10.42 8.02
C TRP A 102 -9.20 11.38 7.48
N MET A 103 -10.12 10.89 6.66
CA MET A 103 -11.19 11.68 6.04
C MET A 103 -12.12 12.28 7.09
N TYR A 104 -12.49 11.53 8.13
CA TYR A 104 -13.26 12.05 9.26
C TYR A 104 -12.50 13.11 10.08
N ALA A 105 -11.20 12.94 10.29
CA ALA A 105 -10.39 13.90 11.02
C ALA A 105 -10.28 15.25 10.29
N ASN A 106 -10.20 15.21 8.95
CA ASN A 106 -10.01 16.41 8.12
C ASN A 106 -11.32 16.97 7.52
N GLY A 107 -12.43 16.23 7.61
CA GLY A 107 -13.69 16.64 6.99
C GLY A 107 -13.67 16.54 5.47
N GLN A 108 -12.94 15.56 4.92
CA GLN A 108 -12.86 15.31 3.47
C GLN A 108 -13.98 14.36 3.03
N GLY A 109 -14.85 14.81 2.14
CA GLY A 109 -16.00 14.04 1.67
C GLY A 109 -17.07 13.76 2.72
N THR A 110 -16.86 14.19 3.95
CA THR A 110 -17.78 14.07 5.09
C THR A 110 -17.59 15.23 6.07
N GLN A 111 -18.47 15.38 7.04
CA GLN A 111 -18.24 16.34 8.11
C GLN A 111 -17.12 15.86 9.05
N ARG A 112 -16.30 16.81 9.52
CA ARG A 112 -15.27 16.52 10.51
C ARG A 112 -15.88 15.89 11.75
N ASN A 113 -15.39 14.71 12.14
CA ASN A 113 -15.92 13.92 13.23
C ASN A 113 -14.81 13.13 13.94
N ALA A 114 -14.37 13.61 15.08
CA ALA A 114 -13.33 12.96 15.87
C ALA A 114 -13.73 11.54 16.33
N ALA A 115 -15.01 11.33 16.69
CA ALA A 115 -15.47 10.00 17.09
C ALA A 115 -15.47 9.02 15.92
N GLY A 116 -15.88 9.44 14.72
CA GLY A 116 -15.78 8.64 13.50
C GLY A 116 -14.33 8.31 13.16
N SER A 117 -13.42 9.28 13.26
CA SER A 117 -12.00 9.08 13.07
C SER A 117 -11.44 8.01 14.02
N MET A 118 -11.72 8.14 15.33
CA MET A 118 -11.27 7.17 16.33
C MET A 118 -11.87 5.77 16.11
N PHE A 119 -13.14 5.68 15.73
CA PHE A 119 -13.81 4.41 15.45
C PHE A 119 -13.11 3.64 14.32
N HIS A 120 -12.84 4.30 13.20
CA HIS A 120 -12.17 3.65 12.07
C HIS A 120 -10.70 3.37 12.35
N LEU A 121 -9.99 4.24 13.10
CA LEU A 121 -8.64 3.93 13.55
C LEU A 121 -8.62 2.66 14.42
N PHE A 122 -9.57 2.52 15.34
CA PHE A 122 -9.66 1.33 16.19
C PHE A 122 -9.88 0.06 15.36
N ARG A 123 -10.78 0.10 14.36
CA ARG A 123 -10.99 -1.03 13.44
C ARG A 123 -9.73 -1.42 12.65
N ALA A 124 -8.98 -0.41 12.17
CA ALA A 124 -7.71 -0.67 11.49
C ALA A 124 -6.69 -1.33 12.44
N LEU A 125 -6.60 -0.87 13.69
CA LEU A 125 -5.73 -1.48 14.70
C LEU A 125 -6.13 -2.92 15.02
N GLU A 126 -7.42 -3.21 15.17
CA GLU A 126 -7.92 -4.58 15.37
C GLU A 126 -7.59 -5.49 14.17
N ALA A 127 -7.74 -5.00 12.95
CA ALA A 127 -7.37 -5.75 11.74
C ALA A 127 -5.86 -6.07 11.73
N ALA A 128 -5.02 -5.09 12.03
CA ALA A 128 -3.57 -5.28 12.11
C ALA A 128 -3.16 -6.27 13.22
N ASP A 129 -3.78 -6.17 14.39
CA ASP A 129 -3.52 -7.07 15.52
C ASP A 129 -4.00 -8.50 15.25
N SER A 130 -5.03 -8.66 14.41
CA SER A 130 -5.49 -9.97 13.94
C SER A 130 -4.61 -10.58 12.84
N GLY A 131 -3.59 -9.86 12.38
CA GLY A 131 -2.61 -10.35 11.42
C GLY A 131 -2.82 -9.91 9.97
N ASP A 132 -3.73 -8.96 9.71
CA ASP A 132 -3.90 -8.40 8.35
C ASP A 132 -2.63 -7.68 7.90
N VAL A 133 -1.91 -8.32 6.98
CA VAL A 133 -0.61 -7.86 6.47
C VAL A 133 -0.73 -6.50 5.80
N SER A 134 -1.77 -6.32 4.98
CA SER A 134 -1.99 -5.07 4.25
C SER A 134 -2.23 -3.90 5.20
N THR A 135 -3.05 -4.11 6.25
CA THR A 135 -3.29 -3.08 7.26
C THR A 135 -2.04 -2.79 8.09
N GLN A 136 -1.25 -3.80 8.44
CA GLN A 136 0.04 -3.63 9.13
C GLN A 136 0.99 -2.76 8.30
N THR A 137 1.13 -3.04 7.00
CA THR A 137 1.99 -2.27 6.09
C THR A 137 1.52 -0.82 5.99
N HIS A 138 0.21 -0.58 5.82
CA HIS A 138 -0.35 0.76 5.74
C HIS A 138 -0.20 1.55 7.06
N LEU A 139 -0.43 0.92 8.22
CA LEU A 139 -0.18 1.55 9.52
C LEU A 139 1.30 1.90 9.70
N GLY A 140 2.19 1.01 9.27
CA GLY A 140 3.61 1.27 9.26
C GLY A 140 3.96 2.53 8.47
N HIS A 141 3.44 2.65 7.25
CA HIS A 141 3.66 3.82 6.39
C HIS A 141 3.11 5.11 7.01
N ILE A 142 1.88 5.08 7.55
CA ILE A 142 1.26 6.29 8.09
C ILE A 142 1.98 6.80 9.34
N TYR A 143 2.49 5.90 10.20
CA TYR A 143 3.30 6.28 11.36
C TYR A 143 4.72 6.74 11.01
N MET A 144 5.22 6.45 9.80
CA MET A 144 6.47 7.02 9.30
C MET A 144 6.31 8.49 8.87
N MET A 145 5.09 8.91 8.48
CA MET A 145 4.83 10.23 7.94
C MET A 145 4.54 11.24 9.06
N GLU A 146 5.05 12.47 8.90
CA GLU A 146 4.61 13.60 9.71
C GLU A 146 3.17 13.93 9.32
N ASN A 147 2.23 13.82 10.25
CA ASN A 147 0.84 14.14 10.00
C ASN A 147 0.12 14.53 11.30
N ASP A 148 -0.91 15.38 11.17
CA ASP A 148 -1.65 15.93 12.31
C ASP A 148 -2.69 14.97 12.90
N VAL A 149 -2.97 13.85 12.23
CA VAL A 149 -4.05 12.92 12.63
C VAL A 149 -3.52 11.79 13.50
N PHE A 150 -2.46 11.13 13.05
CA PHE A 150 -1.87 9.96 13.71
C PHE A 150 -0.57 10.31 14.44
N GLY A 151 0.07 11.42 14.05
CA GLY A 151 1.42 11.78 14.47
C GLY A 151 2.48 10.87 13.83
N ARG A 152 3.72 11.37 13.79
CA ARG A 152 4.86 10.53 13.42
C ARG A 152 5.29 9.70 14.63
N ASP A 153 5.33 8.37 14.47
CA ASP A 153 5.78 7.45 15.50
C ASP A 153 6.60 6.32 14.86
N VAL A 154 7.89 6.53 14.77
CA VAL A 154 8.82 5.61 14.09
C VAL A 154 8.89 4.25 14.80
N GLU A 155 8.66 4.20 16.11
CA GLU A 155 8.65 2.95 16.87
C GLU A 155 7.42 2.10 16.51
N LYS A 156 6.23 2.70 16.47
CA LYS A 156 5.03 2.02 15.99
C LYS A 156 5.17 1.61 14.53
N ALA A 157 5.69 2.49 13.67
CA ALA A 157 5.97 2.17 12.27
C ALA A 157 6.86 0.93 12.17
N SER A 158 7.99 0.90 12.88
CA SER A 158 8.89 -0.23 12.92
C SER A 158 8.22 -1.51 13.42
N CYS A 159 7.32 -1.42 14.40
CA CYS A 159 6.59 -2.56 14.93
C CYS A 159 5.68 -3.17 13.87
N TYR A 160 4.78 -2.37 13.27
CA TYR A 160 3.84 -2.86 12.25
C TYR A 160 4.55 -3.33 10.98
N LEU A 161 5.55 -2.59 10.48
CA LEU A 161 6.36 -3.04 9.34
C LEU A 161 7.09 -4.35 9.64
N THR A 162 7.55 -4.56 10.87
CA THR A 162 8.19 -5.83 11.24
C THR A 162 7.20 -7.00 11.20
N LEU A 163 5.97 -6.79 11.70
CA LEU A 163 4.93 -7.82 11.67
C LEU A 163 4.59 -8.22 10.23
N ALA A 164 4.40 -7.26 9.33
CA ALA A 164 4.12 -7.51 7.91
C ALA A 164 5.35 -8.12 7.19
N ALA A 165 6.55 -7.61 7.45
CA ALA A 165 7.79 -8.10 6.83
C ALA A 165 8.12 -9.56 7.20
N LEU A 166 7.75 -9.99 8.42
CA LEU A 166 7.86 -11.39 8.86
C LEU A 166 6.85 -12.31 8.15
N GLN A 167 5.77 -11.76 7.64
CA GLN A 167 4.80 -12.46 6.78
C GLN A 167 5.15 -12.36 5.29
N GLU A 168 6.40 -11.99 5.00
CA GLU A 168 7.01 -11.94 3.66
C GLU A 168 6.42 -10.86 2.73
N ASP A 169 5.74 -9.84 3.28
CA ASP A 169 5.29 -8.69 2.50
C ASP A 169 6.49 -7.90 1.96
N PRO A 170 6.67 -7.79 0.62
CA PRO A 170 7.85 -7.15 0.03
C PRO A 170 7.88 -5.64 0.27
N ASP A 171 6.74 -4.97 0.35
CA ASP A 171 6.65 -3.54 0.56
C ASP A 171 7.02 -3.18 2.00
N ALA A 172 6.54 -3.97 2.97
CA ALA A 172 6.95 -3.83 4.37
C ALA A 172 8.44 -4.13 4.57
N GLN A 173 8.98 -5.17 3.91
CA GLN A 173 10.41 -5.49 3.95
C GLN A 173 11.26 -4.35 3.38
N TYR A 174 10.85 -3.76 2.26
CA TYR A 174 11.51 -2.60 1.66
C TYR A 174 11.46 -1.39 2.61
N SER A 175 10.28 -1.05 3.12
CA SER A 175 10.08 0.08 4.02
C SER A 175 10.83 -0.07 5.33
N LEU A 176 10.86 -1.28 5.90
CA LEU A 176 11.64 -1.57 7.10
C LEU A 176 13.16 -1.50 6.82
N GLY A 177 13.58 -1.94 5.65
CA GLY A 177 14.98 -1.84 5.21
C GLY A 177 15.44 -0.40 5.05
N THR A 178 14.63 0.46 4.43
CA THR A 178 14.91 1.89 4.30
C THR A 178 14.89 2.61 5.64
N LEU A 179 13.99 2.22 6.54
CA LEU A 179 13.93 2.75 7.90
C LEU A 179 15.21 2.43 8.70
N TYR A 180 15.72 1.20 8.62
CA TYR A 180 17.00 0.84 9.25
C TYR A 180 18.22 1.49 8.58
N ALA A 181 18.10 1.93 7.32
CA ALA A 181 19.15 2.68 6.62
C ALA A 181 19.18 4.17 7.02
N ASP A 182 18.07 4.70 7.55
CA ASP A 182 17.98 6.09 7.98
C ASP A 182 18.85 6.34 9.21
N GLY A 183 19.97 7.05 9.01
CA GLY A 183 20.91 7.39 10.07
C GLY A 183 20.36 8.37 11.12
N SER A 184 19.18 8.96 10.90
CA SER A 184 18.51 9.82 11.87
C SER A 184 17.76 9.04 12.95
N TRP A 185 17.47 7.75 12.72
CA TRP A 185 16.81 6.91 13.71
C TRP A 185 17.81 6.28 14.67
N GLU A 186 17.53 6.32 15.99
CA GLU A 186 18.43 5.80 17.04
C GLU A 186 18.73 4.31 16.88
N ARG A 187 17.81 3.53 16.29
CA ARG A 187 17.99 2.10 16.03
C ARG A 187 18.49 1.78 14.63
N HIS A 188 19.01 2.79 13.89
CA HIS A 188 19.57 2.56 12.57
C HIS A 188 20.60 1.42 12.55
N SER A 189 20.63 0.67 11.47
CA SER A 189 21.54 -0.47 11.33
C SER A 189 21.68 -0.87 9.86
N ILE A 190 22.82 -0.56 9.28
CA ILE A 190 23.13 -0.93 7.90
C ILE A 190 23.05 -2.46 7.69
N HIS A 191 23.42 -3.25 8.72
CA HIS A 191 23.29 -4.70 8.65
C HIS A 191 21.83 -5.15 8.52
N LYS A 192 20.94 -4.61 9.37
CA LYS A 192 19.49 -4.89 9.28
C LYS A 192 18.88 -4.35 8.00
N ALA A 193 19.29 -3.15 7.56
CA ALA A 193 18.87 -2.57 6.29
C ALA A 193 19.16 -3.53 5.12
N ARG A 194 20.40 -4.01 5.01
CA ARG A 194 20.79 -4.98 3.98
C ARG A 194 20.01 -6.28 4.06
N MET A 195 19.77 -6.77 5.26
CA MET A 195 19.01 -8.01 5.47
C MET A 195 17.57 -7.87 4.95
N TRP A 196 16.87 -6.79 5.32
CA TRP A 196 15.48 -6.59 4.92
C TRP A 196 15.36 -6.22 3.44
N LEU A 197 16.21 -5.34 2.91
CA LEU A 197 16.23 -5.03 1.48
C LEU A 197 16.56 -6.29 0.64
N GLY A 198 17.48 -7.13 1.10
CA GLY A 198 17.78 -8.40 0.43
C GLY A 198 16.60 -9.36 0.37
N ARG A 199 15.78 -9.42 1.45
CA ARG A 199 14.52 -10.18 1.46
C ARG A 199 13.50 -9.58 0.50
N ALA A 200 13.33 -8.25 0.51
CA ALA A 200 12.42 -7.56 -0.41
C ALA A 200 12.78 -7.83 -1.88
N VAL A 201 14.08 -7.81 -2.23
CA VAL A 201 14.56 -8.21 -3.58
C VAL A 201 14.17 -9.65 -3.90
N SER A 202 14.40 -10.58 -2.96
CA SER A 202 14.03 -11.99 -3.14
C SER A 202 12.54 -12.21 -3.34
N ASN A 203 11.73 -11.33 -2.76
CA ASN A 203 10.26 -11.32 -2.87
C ASN A 203 9.74 -10.43 -4.01
N GLY A 204 10.63 -9.96 -4.90
CA GLY A 204 10.27 -9.31 -6.15
C GLY A 204 10.13 -7.77 -6.10
N CYS A 205 10.51 -7.12 -4.99
CA CYS A 205 10.52 -5.66 -4.90
C CYS A 205 11.69 -5.06 -5.69
N LYS A 206 11.41 -4.43 -6.83
CA LYS A 206 12.44 -3.83 -7.70
C LYS A 206 13.09 -2.58 -7.08
N GLU A 207 12.34 -1.81 -6.32
CA GLU A 207 12.83 -0.62 -5.62
C GLU A 207 13.91 -0.98 -4.60
N ALA A 208 13.80 -2.16 -4.01
CA ALA A 208 14.78 -2.66 -3.06
C ALA A 208 16.14 -2.97 -3.70
N GLU A 209 16.21 -3.34 -4.98
CA GLU A 209 17.47 -3.56 -5.70
C GLU A 209 18.31 -2.27 -5.74
N HIS A 210 17.67 -1.16 -6.09
CA HIS A 210 18.35 0.14 -6.14
C HIS A 210 18.77 0.60 -4.74
N ALA A 211 17.90 0.47 -3.75
CA ALA A 211 18.20 0.85 -2.37
C ALA A 211 19.38 0.02 -1.80
N LEU A 212 19.40 -1.28 -2.08
CA LEU A 212 20.48 -2.17 -1.65
C LEU A 212 21.83 -1.83 -2.31
N ALA A 213 21.82 -1.46 -3.60
CA ALA A 213 23.01 -1.04 -4.32
C ALA A 213 23.58 0.25 -3.73
N THR A 214 22.74 1.23 -3.38
CA THR A 214 23.20 2.51 -2.78
C THR A 214 23.84 2.31 -1.41
N LEU A 215 23.36 1.35 -0.60
CA LEU A 215 23.99 0.99 0.67
C LEU A 215 25.39 0.35 0.52
N GLY A 216 25.70 -0.19 -0.66
CA GLY A 216 27.01 -0.76 -0.96
C GLY A 216 28.10 0.27 -1.27
N HIS A 217 27.71 1.49 -1.68
CA HIS A 217 28.62 2.58 -2.09
C HIS A 217 28.86 3.64 -1.01
N GLY A 218 28.24 3.51 0.17
CA GLY A 218 28.49 4.40 1.30
C GLY A 218 29.91 4.18 1.84
N THR A 219 30.79 5.17 1.67
CA THR A 219 32.07 5.24 2.37
C THR A 219 31.86 5.05 3.87
N PRO A 220 32.74 4.28 4.56
CA PRO A 220 32.65 4.16 6.01
C PRO A 220 32.78 5.57 6.60
N ALA A 221 31.78 5.94 7.41
CA ALA A 221 31.88 7.15 8.21
C ALA A 221 33.18 7.06 9.02
N THR A 222 34.12 7.97 8.74
CA THR A 222 35.32 8.13 9.55
C THR A 222 34.89 8.36 11.00
N PRO A 223 35.42 7.60 11.97
CA PRO A 223 35.13 7.84 13.37
C PRO A 223 35.58 9.26 13.70
N ARG A 224 34.67 10.11 14.16
CA ARG A 224 35.02 11.37 14.80
C ARG A 224 35.74 11.02 16.08
N LEU A 225 37.05 11.36 16.11
CA LEU A 225 37.90 11.41 17.30
C LEU A 225 37.40 12.49 18.25
#